data_9d108a33719e722991cb9f6d9b751e19
#
_entry.id   9d108a33719e722991cb9f6d9b751e19
#
_cell.length_a   1.000
_cell.length_b   1.000
_cell.length_c   1.000
_cell.angle_alpha   90.00
_cell.angle_beta   90.00
_cell.angle_gamma   90.00
#
_symmetry.space_group_name_H-M   'P 1'
#
loop_
_entity.id
_entity.type
_entity.pdbx_description
1 polymer ?
#
loop_
_entity_poly.entity_id
_entity_poly.type
_entity_poly.pdbx_seq_one_letter_code
_entity_poly.pdbx_strand_id
1 'polypeptide(L)'
;MRSADFKHIREQLGLTQQQLADALHTTRVSIARYETGARKIAGTVQVALEQLQRSFEIPMAGIVAAGLPIEPIAQSELVEVPQSMLRGGDTFALRVKGESMKEDGILPGDLIIVRKQSMARNGQTVVAIINSEATVKVFHRKDGHVELHPANAAMEPIAIAGTDEFHIEGVVIGLIRHCAI
;
A
#
# COMPACT_ATOMS: atom_id res chain seq x y z
N MET A 1 11.73 -8.71 26.90
CA MET A 1 12.37 -8.25 25.64
C MET A 1 13.71 -7.61 25.96
N ARG A 2 14.78 -7.96 25.24
CA ARG A 2 16.12 -7.35 25.36
C ARG A 2 16.18 -6.08 24.49
N SER A 3 17.09 -5.17 24.83
CA SER A 3 17.27 -3.91 24.08
C SER A 3 17.63 -4.12 22.60
N ALA A 4 18.44 -5.15 22.31
CA ALA A 4 18.79 -5.51 20.95
C ALA A 4 17.56 -5.98 20.15
N ASP A 5 16.68 -6.78 20.76
CA ASP A 5 15.44 -7.27 20.12
C ASP A 5 14.50 -6.08 19.84
N PHE A 6 14.38 -5.14 20.77
CA PHE A 6 13.56 -3.93 20.61
C PHE A 6 14.02 -3.08 19.41
N LYS A 7 15.34 -2.85 19.32
CA LYS A 7 15.94 -2.12 18.20
C LYS A 7 15.71 -2.84 16.87
N HIS A 8 15.95 -4.16 16.85
CA HIS A 8 15.77 -4.99 15.66
C HIS A 8 14.33 -4.96 15.14
N ILE A 9 13.33 -5.04 16.02
CA ILE A 9 11.91 -4.92 15.67
C ILE A 9 11.62 -3.56 15.02
N ARG A 10 12.12 -2.45 15.58
CA ARG A 10 11.93 -1.14 14.98
C ARG A 10 12.53 -1.07 13.57
N GLU A 11 13.71 -1.64 13.38
CA GLU A 11 14.38 -1.66 12.07
C GLU A 11 13.63 -2.52 11.06
N GLN A 12 13.12 -3.69 11.47
CA GLN A 12 12.24 -4.52 10.63
C GLN A 12 10.96 -3.80 10.22
N LEU A 13 10.39 -2.97 11.10
CA LEU A 13 9.23 -2.14 10.79
C LEU A 13 9.57 -0.93 9.89
N GLY A 14 10.84 -0.71 9.55
CA GLY A 14 11.30 0.43 8.75
C GLY A 14 11.11 1.79 9.44
N LEU A 15 10.93 1.82 10.77
CA LEU A 15 10.62 3.03 11.51
C LEU A 15 11.89 3.71 12.04
N THR A 16 11.94 5.04 11.97
CA THR A 16 12.89 5.84 12.74
C THR A 16 12.54 5.82 14.24
N GLN A 17 13.47 6.17 15.11
CA GLN A 17 13.19 6.30 16.55
C GLN A 17 12.06 7.29 16.85
N GLN A 18 11.94 8.37 16.08
CA GLN A 18 10.86 9.34 16.22
C GLN A 18 9.52 8.73 15.80
N GLN A 19 9.44 8.08 14.66
CA GLN A 19 8.22 7.42 14.18
C GLN A 19 7.72 6.32 15.14
N LEU A 20 8.65 5.54 15.71
CA LEU A 20 8.28 4.56 16.74
C LEU A 20 7.79 5.24 18.02
N ALA A 21 8.42 6.36 18.43
CA ALA A 21 7.98 7.13 19.58
C ALA A 21 6.55 7.65 19.41
N ASP A 22 6.23 8.19 18.24
CA ASP A 22 4.89 8.67 17.89
C ASP A 22 3.87 7.52 17.89
N ALA A 23 4.22 6.38 17.31
CA ALA A 23 3.37 5.18 17.26
C ALA A 23 3.09 4.58 18.66
N LEU A 24 4.05 4.66 19.57
CA LEU A 24 3.94 4.16 20.94
C LEU A 24 3.51 5.24 21.94
N HIS A 25 3.11 6.44 21.49
CA HIS A 25 2.74 7.59 22.31
C HIS A 25 3.77 7.90 23.41
N THR A 26 5.05 7.91 23.06
CA THR A 26 6.17 8.16 23.95
C THR A 26 7.16 9.17 23.34
N THR A 27 8.33 9.35 23.94
CA THR A 27 9.35 10.29 23.43
C THR A 27 10.47 9.54 22.70
N ARG A 28 11.09 10.18 21.70
CA ARG A 28 12.28 9.65 21.02
C ARG A 28 13.39 9.29 22.01
N VAL A 29 13.56 10.10 23.08
CA VAL A 29 14.55 9.84 24.13
C VAL A 29 14.27 8.53 24.87
N SER A 30 12.99 8.21 25.11
CA SER A 30 12.58 6.93 25.71
C SER A 30 12.95 5.76 24.80
N ILE A 31 12.69 5.86 23.50
CA ILE A 31 13.07 4.84 22.52
C ILE A 31 14.59 4.62 22.51
N ALA A 32 15.37 5.70 22.41
CA ALA A 32 16.84 5.60 22.45
C ALA A 32 17.35 4.92 23.72
N ARG A 33 16.75 5.21 24.90
CA ARG A 33 17.11 4.57 26.17
C ARG A 33 16.70 3.09 26.23
N TYR A 34 15.60 2.69 25.61
CA TYR A 34 15.22 1.28 25.47
C TYR A 34 16.23 0.52 24.59
N GLU A 35 16.61 1.09 23.46
CA GLU A 35 17.55 0.47 22.53
C GLU A 35 18.98 0.34 23.07
N THR A 36 19.42 1.29 23.89
CA THR A 36 20.76 1.25 24.54
C THR A 36 20.77 0.46 25.85
N GLY A 37 19.61 0.01 26.35
CA GLY A 37 19.51 -0.65 27.64
C GLY A 37 19.60 0.29 28.84
N ALA A 38 19.72 1.60 28.63
CA ALA A 38 19.72 2.62 29.68
C ALA A 38 18.40 2.72 30.45
N ARG A 39 17.34 2.13 29.92
CA ARG A 39 16.03 2.01 30.58
C ARG A 39 15.42 0.64 30.29
N LYS A 40 14.86 0.01 31.33
CA LYS A 40 14.12 -1.26 31.18
C LYS A 40 12.86 -1.02 30.36
N ILE A 41 12.61 -1.90 29.38
CA ILE A 41 11.41 -1.88 28.55
C ILE A 41 10.22 -2.30 29.41
N ALA A 42 9.23 -1.42 29.56
CA ALA A 42 8.01 -1.73 30.29
C ALA A 42 7.19 -2.78 29.55
N GLY A 43 6.47 -3.63 30.26
CA GLY A 43 5.62 -4.66 29.65
C GLY A 43 4.56 -4.08 28.71
N THR A 44 3.99 -2.92 29.03
CA THR A 44 3.03 -2.20 28.17
C THR A 44 3.66 -1.77 26.84
N VAL A 45 4.92 -1.31 26.86
CA VAL A 45 5.67 -0.95 25.65
C VAL A 45 6.00 -2.18 24.81
N GLN A 46 6.32 -3.30 25.46
CA GLN A 46 6.55 -4.57 24.78
C GLN A 46 5.27 -5.04 24.06
N VAL A 47 4.13 -5.06 24.74
CA VAL A 47 2.84 -5.45 24.14
C VAL A 47 2.46 -4.53 22.97
N ALA A 48 2.63 -3.23 23.12
CA ALA A 48 2.34 -2.27 22.05
C ALA A 48 3.25 -2.48 20.82
N LEU A 49 4.53 -2.79 21.05
CA LEU A 49 5.47 -3.10 19.96
C LEU A 49 5.12 -4.41 19.25
N GLU A 50 4.73 -5.44 20.01
CA GLU A 50 4.25 -6.72 19.46
C GLU A 50 2.98 -6.55 18.65
N GLN A 51 2.09 -5.64 19.04
CA GLN A 51 0.91 -5.29 18.24
C GLN A 51 1.29 -4.60 16.93
N LEU A 52 2.31 -3.74 16.92
CA LEU A 52 2.80 -3.11 15.68
C LEU A 52 3.44 -4.13 14.71
N GLN A 53 3.87 -5.29 15.20
CA GLN A 53 4.41 -6.37 14.37
C GLN A 53 3.33 -7.30 13.78
N ARG A 54 2.09 -7.20 14.26
CA ARG A 54 1.03 -8.09 13.76
C ARG A 54 0.77 -7.81 12.30
N SER A 55 0.75 -8.87 11.52
CA SER A 55 0.19 -8.88 10.17
C SER A 55 -1.32 -8.76 10.28
N PHE A 56 -1.92 -8.07 9.34
CA PHE A 56 -3.36 -8.04 9.16
C PHE A 56 -3.71 -8.75 7.87
N GLU A 57 -4.81 -9.46 7.89
CA GLU A 57 -5.36 -10.08 6.70
C GLU A 57 -6.31 -9.09 6.02
N ILE A 58 -6.07 -8.84 4.73
CA ILE A 58 -6.97 -8.06 3.88
C ILE A 58 -7.49 -8.92 2.74
N PRO A 59 -8.72 -8.66 2.25
CA PRO A 59 -9.27 -9.43 1.16
C PRO A 59 -8.48 -9.21 -0.14
N MET A 60 -8.21 -10.30 -0.86
CA MET A 60 -7.81 -10.26 -2.25
C MET A 60 -9.05 -10.04 -3.10
N ALA A 61 -9.19 -8.84 -3.70
CA ALA A 61 -10.39 -8.50 -4.47
C ALA A 61 -10.37 -9.08 -5.89
N GLY A 62 -9.19 -9.38 -6.44
CA GLY A 62 -9.10 -9.94 -7.77
C GLY A 62 -7.77 -9.72 -8.47
N ILE A 63 -7.79 -9.90 -9.78
CA ILE A 63 -6.68 -9.63 -10.69
C ILE A 63 -7.03 -8.39 -11.51
N VAL A 64 -6.12 -7.42 -11.57
CA VAL A 64 -6.28 -6.21 -12.38
C VAL A 64 -5.36 -6.28 -13.60
N ALA A 65 -5.95 -6.14 -14.77
CA ALA A 65 -5.26 -6.01 -16.05
C ALA A 65 -5.82 -4.79 -16.79
N ALA A 66 -4.95 -4.05 -17.50
CA ALA A 66 -5.41 -2.91 -18.28
C ALA A 66 -6.37 -3.36 -19.39
N GLY A 67 -7.52 -2.69 -19.51
CA GLY A 67 -8.53 -2.97 -20.51
C GLY A 67 -9.40 -4.22 -20.25
N LEU A 68 -9.42 -4.72 -19.01
CA LEU A 68 -10.27 -5.85 -18.62
C LEU A 68 -10.98 -5.55 -17.29
N PRO A 69 -12.20 -6.06 -17.06
CA PRO A 69 -12.82 -6.05 -15.75
C PRO A 69 -11.90 -6.69 -14.69
N ILE A 70 -12.07 -6.31 -13.43
CA ILE A 70 -11.37 -7.02 -12.34
C ILE A 70 -11.86 -8.47 -12.37
N GLU A 71 -10.96 -9.41 -12.63
CA GLU A 71 -11.26 -10.83 -12.54
C GLU A 71 -11.42 -11.19 -11.05
N PRO A 72 -12.63 -11.46 -10.55
CA PRO A 72 -12.82 -11.85 -9.17
C PRO A 72 -12.16 -13.20 -8.91
N ILE A 73 -11.52 -13.36 -7.76
CA ILE A 73 -10.97 -14.65 -7.34
C ILE A 73 -12.14 -15.49 -6.77
N ALA A 74 -12.29 -16.71 -7.26
CA ALA A 74 -13.40 -17.59 -6.93
C ALA A 74 -13.47 -18.03 -5.46
N GLN A 75 -12.41 -17.80 -4.69
CA GLN A 75 -12.34 -18.04 -3.23
C GLN A 75 -11.87 -16.76 -2.54
N SER A 76 -12.41 -16.46 -1.36
CA SER A 76 -11.98 -15.34 -0.53
C SER A 76 -10.55 -15.60 -0.03
N GLU A 77 -9.57 -15.27 -0.86
CA GLU A 77 -8.16 -15.30 -0.48
C GLU A 77 -7.87 -14.10 0.40
N LEU A 78 -7.19 -14.33 1.53
CA LEU A 78 -6.71 -13.27 2.41
C LEU A 78 -5.21 -13.10 2.21
N VAL A 79 -4.77 -11.85 2.22
CA VAL A 79 -3.36 -11.47 2.09
C VAL A 79 -2.89 -10.90 3.41
N GLU A 80 -1.83 -11.48 3.96
CA GLU A 80 -1.16 -10.90 5.12
C GLU A 80 -0.38 -9.64 4.71
N VAL A 81 -0.65 -8.54 5.41
CA VAL A 81 0.04 -7.26 5.22
C VAL A 81 0.53 -6.71 6.56
N PRO A 82 1.71 -6.07 6.59
CA PRO A 82 2.17 -5.37 7.78
C PRO A 82 1.20 -4.26 8.18
N GLN A 83 0.91 -4.13 9.47
CA GLN A 83 0.05 -3.04 9.98
C GLN A 83 0.54 -1.66 9.54
N SER A 84 1.84 -1.47 9.38
CA SER A 84 2.44 -0.22 8.91
C SER A 84 1.97 0.20 7.51
N MET A 85 1.49 -0.73 6.69
CA MET A 85 0.88 -0.45 5.38
C MET A 85 -0.58 -0.02 5.49
N LEU A 86 -1.27 -0.34 6.60
CA LEU A 86 -2.68 -0.04 6.80
C LEU A 86 -2.83 1.33 7.47
N ARG A 87 -3.01 2.38 6.67
CA ARG A 87 -3.17 3.75 7.15
C ARG A 87 -4.64 4.19 7.26
N GLY A 88 -5.48 3.34 7.86
CA GLY A 88 -6.91 3.60 8.06
C GLY A 88 -7.74 3.45 6.78
N GLY A 89 -9.03 3.20 6.96
CA GLY A 89 -10.00 2.94 5.88
C GLY A 89 -9.96 1.50 5.37
N ASP A 90 -10.95 1.16 4.55
CA ASP A 90 -11.05 -0.15 3.93
C ASP A 90 -9.90 -0.36 2.96
N THR A 91 -9.27 -1.52 3.06
CA THR A 91 -8.09 -1.88 2.27
C THR A 91 -8.28 -3.26 1.66
N PHE A 92 -7.86 -3.41 0.43
CA PHE A 92 -7.90 -4.67 -0.30
C PHE A 92 -6.62 -4.85 -1.12
N ALA A 93 -6.34 -6.06 -1.55
CA ALA A 93 -5.24 -6.39 -2.43
C ALA A 93 -5.73 -6.72 -3.84
N LEU A 94 -4.91 -6.40 -4.84
CA LEU A 94 -5.08 -6.82 -6.23
C LEU A 94 -3.77 -7.40 -6.75
N ARG A 95 -3.85 -8.45 -7.54
CA ARG A 95 -2.71 -8.99 -8.29
C ARG A 95 -2.59 -8.27 -9.62
N VAL A 96 -1.43 -7.73 -9.89
CA VAL A 96 -1.15 -7.00 -11.15
C VAL A 96 -0.90 -7.97 -12.28
N LYS A 97 -1.56 -7.70 -13.43
CA LYS A 97 -1.32 -8.39 -14.70
C LYS A 97 -1.06 -7.32 -15.76
N GLY A 98 0.11 -7.35 -16.37
CA GLY A 98 0.51 -6.36 -17.36
C GLY A 98 1.63 -5.42 -16.88
N GLU A 99 2.15 -4.61 -17.81
CA GLU A 99 3.40 -3.84 -17.64
C GLU A 99 3.20 -2.32 -17.66
N SER A 100 1.95 -1.85 -17.53
CA SER A 100 1.65 -0.41 -17.70
C SER A 100 2.30 0.49 -16.65
N MET A 101 2.79 -0.07 -15.54
CA MET A 101 3.38 0.64 -14.41
C MET A 101 4.81 0.17 -14.09
N LYS A 102 5.50 -0.43 -15.07
CA LYS A 102 6.82 -1.04 -14.85
C LYS A 102 7.91 -0.04 -14.48
N GLU A 103 7.84 1.19 -14.98
CA GLU A 103 8.82 2.25 -14.70
C GLU A 103 8.64 2.84 -13.29
N ASP A 104 7.45 2.71 -12.69
CA ASP A 104 7.20 2.97 -11.27
C ASP A 104 7.47 1.74 -10.39
N GLY A 105 8.05 0.67 -10.97
CA GLY A 105 8.45 -0.53 -10.24
C GLY A 105 7.32 -1.49 -9.93
N ILE A 106 6.11 -1.31 -10.48
CA ILE A 106 4.99 -2.26 -10.35
C ILE A 106 5.04 -3.22 -11.55
N LEU A 107 5.28 -4.50 -11.26
CA LEU A 107 5.51 -5.52 -12.27
C LEU A 107 4.37 -6.58 -12.28
N PRO A 108 4.23 -7.34 -13.37
CA PRO A 108 3.31 -8.47 -13.41
C PRO A 108 3.57 -9.46 -12.28
N GLY A 109 2.51 -9.90 -11.60
CA GLY A 109 2.59 -10.81 -10.45
C GLY A 109 2.66 -10.12 -9.08
N ASP A 110 2.95 -8.83 -9.03
CA ASP A 110 2.94 -8.06 -7.79
C ASP A 110 1.55 -8.03 -7.16
N LEU A 111 1.52 -7.93 -5.83
CA LEU A 111 0.33 -7.60 -5.06
C LEU A 111 0.37 -6.12 -4.71
N ILE A 112 -0.55 -5.34 -5.25
CA ILE A 112 -0.76 -3.96 -4.83
C ILE A 112 -1.77 -3.90 -3.70
N ILE A 113 -1.44 -3.10 -2.69
CA ILE A 113 -2.31 -2.83 -1.55
C ILE A 113 -3.03 -1.51 -1.83
N VAL A 114 -4.35 -1.56 -1.87
CA VAL A 114 -5.20 -0.46 -2.30
C VAL A 114 -6.09 0.00 -1.16
N ARG A 115 -6.04 1.28 -0.83
CA ARG A 115 -7.00 1.89 0.07
C ARG A 115 -8.21 2.38 -0.71
N LYS A 116 -9.40 1.91 -0.33
CA LYS A 116 -10.66 2.27 -0.96
C LYS A 116 -10.98 3.74 -0.75
N GLN A 117 -11.08 4.49 -1.83
CA GLN A 117 -11.48 5.89 -1.84
C GLN A 117 -11.83 6.33 -3.27
N SER A 118 -12.81 7.23 -3.39
CA SER A 118 -13.32 7.71 -4.69
C SER A 118 -12.59 8.95 -5.23
N MET A 119 -11.62 9.49 -4.50
CA MET A 119 -10.87 10.69 -4.89
C MET A 119 -9.37 10.43 -4.83
N ALA A 120 -8.63 11.04 -5.76
CA ALA A 120 -7.17 11.00 -5.77
C ALA A 120 -6.59 12.40 -6.02
N ARG A 121 -5.33 12.57 -5.66
CA ARG A 121 -4.52 13.74 -5.97
C ARG A 121 -3.66 13.47 -7.19
N ASN A 122 -3.29 14.52 -7.93
CA ASN A 122 -2.34 14.39 -9.03
C ASN A 122 -1.05 13.68 -8.58
N GLY A 123 -0.58 12.76 -9.41
CA GLY A 123 0.61 11.97 -9.15
C GLY A 123 0.40 10.73 -8.28
N GLN A 124 -0.82 10.47 -7.80
CA GLN A 124 -1.10 9.23 -7.08
C GLN A 124 -1.39 8.08 -8.06
N THR A 125 -0.84 6.91 -7.76
CA THR A 125 -1.20 5.68 -8.47
C THR A 125 -2.55 5.19 -7.97
N VAL A 126 -3.48 5.01 -8.90
CA VAL A 126 -4.87 4.63 -8.61
C VAL A 126 -5.26 3.32 -9.29
N VAL A 127 -6.22 2.64 -8.70
CA VAL A 127 -7.06 1.67 -9.39
C VAL A 127 -8.30 2.41 -9.84
N ALA A 128 -8.52 2.46 -11.14
CA ALA A 128 -9.66 3.13 -11.75
C ALA A 128 -10.47 2.15 -12.60
N ILE A 129 -11.76 2.41 -12.70
CA ILE A 129 -12.68 1.69 -13.58
C ILE A 129 -13.11 2.68 -14.68
N ILE A 130 -12.99 2.25 -15.94
CA ILE A 130 -13.41 2.99 -17.12
C ILE A 130 -14.30 2.03 -17.93
N ASN A 131 -15.57 2.37 -18.15
CA ASN A 131 -16.48 1.55 -18.94
C ASN A 131 -16.47 0.06 -18.52
N SER A 132 -16.49 -0.18 -17.19
CA SER A 132 -16.41 -1.51 -16.56
C SER A 132 -15.03 -2.19 -16.63
N GLU A 133 -14.00 -1.56 -17.20
CA GLU A 133 -12.65 -2.09 -17.28
C GLU A 133 -11.75 -1.48 -16.20
N ALA A 134 -11.01 -2.34 -15.50
CA ALA A 134 -10.08 -1.89 -14.45
C ALA A 134 -8.70 -1.56 -15.02
N THR A 135 -8.07 -0.56 -14.45
CA THR A 135 -6.67 -0.21 -14.78
C THR A 135 -5.92 0.36 -13.59
N VAL A 136 -4.60 0.19 -13.57
CA VAL A 136 -3.69 0.85 -12.62
C VAL A 136 -2.88 1.88 -13.39
N LYS A 137 -2.98 3.14 -12.98
CA LYS A 137 -2.33 4.28 -13.65
C LYS A 137 -2.03 5.40 -12.66
N VAL A 138 -1.17 6.32 -13.05
CA VAL A 138 -0.98 7.59 -12.34
C VAL A 138 -2.10 8.54 -12.70
N PHE A 139 -2.79 9.04 -11.68
CA PHE A 139 -3.91 9.96 -11.83
C PHE A 139 -3.42 11.39 -12.05
N HIS A 140 -3.95 12.05 -13.08
CA HIS A 140 -3.76 13.47 -13.34
C HIS A 140 -5.13 14.15 -13.61
N ARG A 141 -5.33 15.31 -13.01
CA ARG A 141 -6.47 16.19 -13.32
C ARG A 141 -5.93 17.58 -13.60
N LYS A 142 -6.25 18.10 -14.78
CA LYS A 142 -5.90 19.44 -15.20
C LYS A 142 -7.08 20.07 -15.93
N ASP A 143 -7.42 21.30 -15.57
CA ASP A 143 -8.49 22.11 -16.22
C ASP A 143 -9.84 21.37 -16.32
N GLY A 144 -10.18 20.55 -15.31
CA GLY A 144 -11.40 19.74 -15.28
C GLY A 144 -11.33 18.40 -16.05
N HIS A 145 -10.27 18.15 -16.80
CA HIS A 145 -10.05 16.91 -17.52
C HIS A 145 -9.23 15.92 -16.67
N VAL A 146 -9.58 14.65 -16.76
CA VAL A 146 -8.88 13.56 -16.11
C VAL A 146 -8.09 12.79 -17.14
N GLU A 147 -6.83 12.53 -16.82
CA GLU A 147 -5.95 11.66 -17.59
C GLU A 147 -5.35 10.60 -16.67
N LEU A 148 -5.23 9.38 -17.18
CA LEU A 148 -4.61 8.25 -16.50
C LEU A 148 -3.32 7.89 -17.23
N HIS A 149 -2.19 8.21 -16.61
CA HIS A 149 -0.88 8.04 -17.23
C HIS A 149 -0.26 6.69 -16.88
N PRO A 150 0.17 5.88 -17.87
CA PRO A 150 1.01 4.74 -17.60
C PRO A 150 2.40 5.17 -17.14
N ALA A 151 3.04 4.39 -16.30
CA ALA A 151 4.48 4.45 -16.06
C ALA A 151 5.19 3.44 -16.96
N ASN A 152 5.05 3.63 -18.26
CA ASN A 152 5.64 2.82 -19.32
C ASN A 152 5.70 3.68 -20.59
N ALA A 153 6.91 4.05 -21.02
CA ALA A 153 7.14 4.92 -22.17
C ALA A 153 6.61 4.38 -23.52
N ALA A 154 6.30 3.08 -23.59
CA ALA A 154 5.70 2.46 -24.77
C ALA A 154 4.16 2.56 -24.82
N MET A 155 3.53 3.22 -23.84
CA MET A 155 2.06 3.31 -23.71
C MET A 155 1.64 4.78 -23.62
N GLU A 156 0.51 5.11 -24.23
CA GLU A 156 -0.06 6.46 -24.22
C GLU A 156 -0.99 6.67 -22.99
N PRO A 157 -1.09 7.91 -22.50
CA PRO A 157 -2.08 8.28 -21.50
C PRO A 157 -3.52 8.06 -21.99
N ILE A 158 -4.41 7.70 -21.07
CA ILE A 158 -5.84 7.56 -21.34
C ILE A 158 -6.53 8.85 -20.89
N ALA A 159 -7.05 9.63 -21.84
CA ALA A 159 -7.89 10.78 -21.54
C ALA A 159 -9.32 10.30 -21.28
N ILE A 160 -9.92 10.70 -20.17
CA ILE A 160 -11.30 10.33 -19.81
C ILE A 160 -12.27 11.31 -20.51
N ALA A 161 -13.08 10.77 -21.40
CA ALA A 161 -14.11 11.54 -22.07
C ALA A 161 -15.36 11.74 -21.18
N GLY A 162 -16.12 12.80 -21.43
CA GLY A 162 -17.33 13.08 -20.64
C GLY A 162 -18.45 12.03 -20.83
N THR A 163 -18.32 11.14 -21.81
CA THR A 163 -19.23 10.01 -22.08
C THR A 163 -18.78 8.72 -21.39
N ASP A 164 -17.56 8.68 -20.81
CA ASP A 164 -17.05 7.49 -20.16
C ASP A 164 -17.66 7.33 -18.77
N GLU A 165 -18.03 6.10 -18.43
CA GLU A 165 -18.32 5.71 -17.06
C GLU A 165 -16.99 5.54 -16.33
N PHE A 166 -16.62 6.55 -15.53
CA PHE A 166 -15.35 6.60 -14.84
C PHE A 166 -15.50 6.76 -13.33
N HIS A 167 -14.81 5.93 -12.58
CA HIS A 167 -14.62 6.14 -11.15
C HIS A 167 -13.29 5.58 -10.64
N ILE A 168 -12.83 6.14 -9.53
CA ILE A 168 -11.65 5.66 -8.80
C ILE A 168 -12.13 4.66 -7.75
N GLU A 169 -11.61 3.43 -7.80
CA GLU A 169 -11.88 2.38 -6.81
C GLU A 169 -11.00 2.57 -5.56
N GLY A 170 -9.76 3.03 -5.77
CA GLY A 170 -8.86 3.31 -4.65
C GLY A 170 -7.49 3.81 -5.07
N VAL A 171 -6.68 4.15 -4.06
CA VAL A 171 -5.30 4.60 -4.22
C VAL A 171 -4.36 3.49 -3.78
N VAL A 172 -3.34 3.20 -4.57
CA VAL A 172 -2.27 2.26 -4.22
C VAL A 172 -1.43 2.86 -3.09
N ILE A 173 -1.32 2.12 -1.99
CA ILE A 173 -0.61 2.55 -0.77
C ILE A 173 0.58 1.66 -0.43
N GLY A 174 0.73 0.54 -1.11
CA GLY A 174 1.82 -0.39 -0.91
C GLY A 174 1.92 -1.45 -2.01
N LEU A 175 3.03 -2.16 -2.01
CA LEU A 175 3.34 -3.23 -2.95
C LEU A 175 4.02 -4.37 -2.21
N ILE A 176 3.61 -5.59 -2.49
CA ILE A 176 4.26 -6.82 -2.02
C ILE A 176 4.69 -7.63 -3.23
N ARG A 177 5.95 -8.01 -3.27
CA ARG A 177 6.51 -8.89 -4.29
C ARG A 177 7.15 -10.10 -3.64
N HIS A 178 6.75 -11.27 -4.09
CA HIS A 178 7.44 -12.51 -3.78
C HIS A 178 8.54 -12.73 -4.81
N CYS A 179 9.79 -12.69 -4.38
CA CYS A 179 10.92 -13.06 -5.23
C CYS A 179 11.10 -14.58 -5.10
N ALA A 180 11.03 -15.30 -6.21
CA ALA A 180 11.47 -16.70 -6.24
C ALA A 180 12.98 -16.71 -5.98
N ILE A 181 13.41 -17.45 -4.96
CA ILE A 181 14.81 -17.72 -4.66
C ILE A 181 15.21 -19.01 -5.39
#